data_198fc9d2d3a0b6469feb05d8151c4799
#
_entry.id   198fc9d2d3a0b6469feb05d8151c4799
#
_cell.length_a   1.000
_cell.length_b   1.000
_cell.length_c   1.000
_cell.angle_alpha   90.00
_cell.angle_beta   90.00
_cell.angle_gamma   90.00
#
_symmetry.space_group_name_H-M   'P 1'
#
loop_
_entity.id
_entity.type
_entity.pdbx_description
1 polymer ?
#
loop_
_entity_poly.entity_id
_entity_poly.type
_entity_poly.pdbx_seq_one_letter_code
_entity_poly.pdbx_strand_id
1 'polypeptide(L)'
;MFDIKWIRANAEAFDAAIARRKNVAVRAADLIALDEKRRSVITALNELQEKRNASSKLIGQAKAQKDEARAQSLLAEVAGLKDAIQQGEAEERALDAELRARLLD
;
A
#
# COMPACT_ATOMS: atom_id res chain seq x y z
N MET A 1 10.55 -18.12 40.79
CA MET A 1 10.46 -19.50 40.29
C MET A 1 9.05 -20.02 40.53
N PHE A 2 8.40 -20.53 39.47
CA PHE A 2 7.02 -20.99 39.59
C PHE A 2 6.94 -22.39 40.18
N ASP A 3 6.10 -22.54 41.21
CA ASP A 3 5.79 -23.81 41.80
C ASP A 3 4.82 -24.61 40.91
N ILE A 4 4.95 -25.93 40.86
CA ILE A 4 4.07 -26.81 40.08
C ILE A 4 2.60 -26.64 40.48
N LYS A 5 2.31 -26.44 41.76
CA LYS A 5 0.97 -26.18 42.25
C LYS A 5 0.40 -24.86 41.71
N TRP A 6 1.22 -23.84 41.65
CA TRP A 6 0.84 -22.55 41.08
C TRP A 6 0.53 -22.69 39.59
N ILE A 7 1.34 -23.40 38.84
CA ILE A 7 1.15 -23.66 37.41
C ILE A 7 -0.17 -24.38 37.16
N ARG A 8 -0.49 -25.42 37.96
CA ARG A 8 -1.76 -26.13 37.84
C ARG A 8 -2.98 -25.25 38.15
N ALA A 9 -2.88 -24.44 39.21
CA ALA A 9 -3.96 -23.53 39.59
C ALA A 9 -4.17 -22.40 38.57
N ASN A 10 -3.12 -22.03 37.85
CA ASN A 10 -3.16 -20.90 36.90
C ASN A 10 -2.98 -21.32 35.44
N ALA A 11 -3.16 -22.61 35.11
CA ALA A 11 -2.96 -23.15 33.77
C ALA A 11 -3.81 -22.41 32.73
N GLU A 12 -5.08 -22.15 33.02
CA GLU A 12 -5.97 -21.43 32.10
C GLU A 12 -5.52 -19.99 31.86
N ALA A 13 -5.10 -19.31 32.92
CA ALA A 13 -4.58 -17.94 32.81
C ALA A 13 -3.28 -17.91 32.01
N PHE A 14 -2.43 -18.90 32.18
CA PHE A 14 -1.17 -19.05 31.44
C PHE A 14 -1.42 -19.29 29.95
N ASP A 15 -2.35 -20.20 29.63
CA ASP A 15 -2.74 -20.51 28.25
C ASP A 15 -3.36 -19.28 27.57
N ALA A 16 -4.20 -18.54 28.29
CA ALA A 16 -4.80 -17.31 27.79
C ALA A 16 -3.73 -16.24 27.50
N ALA A 17 -2.70 -16.13 28.32
CA ALA A 17 -1.59 -15.20 28.10
C ALA A 17 -0.79 -15.56 26.85
N ILE A 18 -0.51 -16.85 26.64
CA ILE A 18 0.18 -17.35 25.44
C ILE A 18 -0.65 -17.08 24.18
N ALA A 19 -1.95 -17.35 24.23
CA ALA A 19 -2.87 -17.09 23.13
C ALA A 19 -2.89 -15.60 22.75
N ARG A 20 -2.90 -14.71 23.73
CA ARG A 20 -2.84 -13.26 23.51
C ARG A 20 -1.53 -12.84 22.83
N ARG A 21 -0.40 -13.40 23.24
CA ARG A 21 0.91 -13.15 22.61
C ARG A 21 0.92 -13.58 21.15
N LYS A 22 0.37 -14.75 20.83
CA LYS A 22 0.24 -15.23 19.45
C LYS A 22 -0.64 -14.32 18.62
N ASN A 23 -1.77 -13.85 19.16
CA ASN A 23 -2.65 -12.93 18.48
C ASN A 23 -1.97 -11.59 18.18
N VAL A 24 -1.20 -11.06 19.12
CA VAL A 24 -0.42 -9.83 18.94
C VAL A 24 0.62 -10.01 17.84
N ALA A 25 1.33 -11.13 17.80
CA ALA A 25 2.31 -11.42 16.78
C ALA A 25 1.67 -11.52 15.37
N VAL A 26 0.51 -12.17 15.25
CA VAL A 26 -0.24 -12.25 13.99
C VAL A 26 -0.70 -10.87 13.53
N ARG A 27 -1.22 -10.05 14.44
CA ARG A 27 -1.62 -8.67 14.13
C ARG A 27 -0.44 -7.82 13.65
N ALA A 28 0.71 -7.94 14.31
CA ALA A 28 1.92 -7.23 13.91
C ALA A 28 2.37 -7.62 12.52
N ALA A 29 2.36 -8.92 12.19
CA ALA A 29 2.70 -9.42 10.87
C ALA A 29 1.73 -8.90 9.80
N ASP A 30 0.42 -8.87 10.08
CA ASP A 30 -0.60 -8.32 9.19
C ASP A 30 -0.38 -6.82 8.93
N LEU A 31 -0.07 -6.05 9.98
CA LEU A 31 0.20 -4.62 9.87
C LEU A 31 1.45 -4.34 9.03
N ILE A 32 2.50 -5.13 9.23
CA ILE A 32 3.73 -5.01 8.44
C ILE A 32 3.45 -5.33 6.97
N ALA A 33 2.70 -6.38 6.67
CA ALA A 33 2.34 -6.76 5.30
C ALA A 33 1.52 -5.66 4.63
N LEU A 34 0.56 -5.06 5.33
CA LEU A 34 -0.24 -3.94 4.82
C LEU A 34 0.61 -2.69 4.57
N ASP A 35 1.53 -2.38 5.47
CA ASP A 35 2.43 -1.24 5.32
C ASP A 35 3.38 -1.43 4.13
N GLU A 36 3.93 -2.61 3.94
CA GLU A 36 4.76 -2.95 2.78
C GLU A 36 3.99 -2.80 1.48
N LYS A 37 2.76 -3.29 1.44
CA LYS A 37 1.88 -3.17 0.28
C LYS A 37 1.57 -1.70 -0.02
N ARG A 38 1.29 -0.90 1.01
CA ARG A 38 1.07 0.53 0.88
C ARG A 38 2.29 1.24 0.30
N ARG A 39 3.49 0.93 0.79
CA ARG A 39 4.75 1.49 0.28
C ARG A 39 4.98 1.13 -1.18
N SER A 40 4.68 -0.12 -1.58
CA SER A 40 4.79 -0.55 -2.97
C SER A 40 3.84 0.23 -3.88
N VAL A 41 2.61 0.47 -3.43
CA VAL A 41 1.62 1.27 -4.17
C VAL A 41 2.09 2.71 -4.31
N ILE A 42 2.60 3.32 -3.25
CA ILE A 42 3.14 4.70 -3.27
C ILE A 42 4.30 4.81 -4.25
N THR A 43 5.24 3.86 -4.23
CA THR A 43 6.38 3.84 -5.15
C THR A 43 5.90 3.74 -6.60
N ALA A 44 4.96 2.83 -6.88
CA ALA A 44 4.37 2.69 -8.21
C ALA A 44 3.65 3.96 -8.67
N LEU A 45 2.92 4.63 -7.77
CA LEU A 45 2.25 5.91 -8.04
C LEU A 45 3.26 7.00 -8.41
N ASN A 46 4.35 7.11 -7.66
CA ASN A 46 5.40 8.08 -7.94
C ASN A 46 6.01 7.85 -9.33
N GLU A 47 6.28 6.61 -9.70
CA GLU A 47 6.78 6.25 -11.03
C GLU A 47 5.78 6.62 -12.13
N LEU A 48 4.50 6.35 -11.92
CA LEU A 48 3.45 6.71 -12.87
C LEU A 48 3.32 8.22 -13.04
N GLN A 49 3.42 8.98 -11.96
CA GLN A 49 3.38 10.43 -11.99
C GLN A 49 4.58 11.02 -12.73
N GLU A 50 5.78 10.46 -12.52
CA GLU A 50 6.99 10.85 -13.25
C GLU A 50 6.84 10.58 -14.75
N LYS A 51 6.32 9.42 -15.12
CA LYS A 51 6.06 9.10 -16.53
C LYS A 51 5.04 10.05 -17.15
N ARG A 52 3.97 10.39 -16.42
CA ARG A 52 2.98 11.35 -16.88
C ARG A 52 3.60 12.72 -17.13
N ASN A 53 4.43 13.20 -16.21
CA ASN A 53 5.12 14.47 -16.34
C ASN A 53 6.07 14.48 -17.54
N ALA A 54 6.82 13.41 -17.72
CA ALA A 54 7.74 13.24 -18.87
C ALA A 54 6.95 13.22 -20.19
N SER A 55 5.86 12.46 -20.24
CA SER A 55 5.00 12.39 -21.44
C SER A 55 4.36 13.74 -21.76
N SER A 56 3.94 14.51 -20.74
CA SER A 56 3.39 15.86 -20.92
C SER A 56 4.40 16.81 -21.57
N LYS A 57 5.67 16.73 -21.16
CA LYS A 57 6.75 17.51 -21.80
C LYS A 57 6.96 17.10 -23.25
N LEU A 58 6.93 15.79 -23.54
CA LEU A 58 7.08 15.27 -24.89
C LEU A 58 5.90 15.70 -25.79
N ILE A 59 4.69 15.77 -25.26
CA ILE A 59 3.52 16.28 -25.96
C ILE A 59 3.74 17.74 -26.38
N GLY A 60 4.24 18.57 -25.46
CA GLY A 60 4.57 19.96 -25.74
C GLY A 60 5.61 20.09 -26.86
N GLN A 61 6.64 19.27 -26.84
CA GLN A 61 7.65 19.22 -27.89
C GLN A 61 7.10 18.74 -29.23
N ALA A 62 6.26 17.69 -29.24
CA ALA A 62 5.63 17.18 -30.45
C ALA A 62 4.72 18.22 -31.09
N LYS A 63 3.95 18.95 -30.30
CA LYS A 63 3.12 20.05 -30.81
C LYS A 63 3.96 21.20 -31.37
N ALA A 64 5.04 21.56 -30.71
CA ALA A 64 5.96 22.58 -31.19
C ALA A 64 6.60 22.20 -32.53
N GLN A 65 6.88 20.90 -32.75
CA GLN A 65 7.42 20.35 -33.98
C GLN A 65 6.35 20.06 -35.05
N LYS A 66 5.07 20.29 -34.70
CA LYS A 66 3.92 19.98 -35.55
C LYS A 66 3.79 18.49 -35.92
N ASP A 67 4.26 17.63 -35.03
CA ASP A 67 4.16 16.17 -35.15
C ASP A 67 2.87 15.70 -34.46
N GLU A 68 1.75 15.82 -35.16
CA GLU A 68 0.43 15.48 -34.61
C GLU A 68 0.26 14.00 -34.29
N ALA A 69 0.84 13.12 -35.12
CA ALA A 69 0.75 11.68 -34.92
C ALA A 69 1.42 11.28 -33.59
N ARG A 70 2.59 11.84 -33.32
CA ARG A 70 3.31 11.62 -32.07
C ARG A 70 2.58 12.21 -30.88
N ALA A 71 2.03 13.42 -31.03
CA ALA A 71 1.25 14.07 -29.99
C ALA A 71 0.02 13.25 -29.61
N GLN A 72 -0.70 12.70 -30.60
CA GLN A 72 -1.87 11.85 -30.35
C GLN A 72 -1.48 10.54 -29.65
N SER A 73 -0.40 9.91 -30.06
CA SER A 73 0.13 8.70 -29.41
C SER A 73 0.48 8.95 -27.96
N LEU A 74 1.15 10.07 -27.67
CA LEU A 74 1.51 10.48 -26.31
C LEU A 74 0.28 10.83 -25.46
N LEU A 75 -0.73 11.45 -26.06
CA LEU A 75 -2.00 11.76 -25.36
C LEU A 75 -2.74 10.48 -24.96
N ALA A 76 -2.75 9.47 -25.81
CA ALA A 76 -3.33 8.16 -25.50
C ALA A 76 -2.57 7.49 -24.34
N GLU A 77 -1.26 7.58 -24.34
CA GLU A 77 -0.40 7.06 -23.28
C GLU A 77 -0.67 7.77 -21.94
N VAL A 78 -0.79 9.10 -21.96
CA VAL A 78 -1.11 9.91 -20.77
C VAL A 78 -2.50 9.55 -20.23
N ALA A 79 -3.48 9.32 -21.08
CA ALA A 79 -4.81 8.89 -20.66
C ALA A 79 -4.76 7.55 -19.92
N GLY A 80 -4.00 6.57 -20.40
CA GLY A 80 -3.77 5.31 -19.73
C GLY A 80 -3.05 5.47 -18.39
N LEU A 81 -2.04 6.34 -18.34
CA LEU A 81 -1.31 6.64 -17.10
C LEU A 81 -2.21 7.32 -16.08
N LYS A 82 -3.09 8.21 -16.50
CA LYS A 82 -4.04 8.89 -15.64
C LYS A 82 -5.00 7.89 -14.97
N ASP A 83 -5.52 6.93 -15.72
CA ASP A 83 -6.38 5.88 -15.18
C ASP A 83 -5.63 5.01 -14.17
N ALA A 84 -4.40 4.62 -14.49
CA ALA A 84 -3.55 3.84 -13.58
C ALA A 84 -3.26 4.60 -12.28
N ILE A 85 -3.01 5.91 -12.38
CA ILE A 85 -2.80 6.77 -11.21
C ILE A 85 -4.06 6.83 -10.34
N GLN A 86 -5.23 6.99 -10.93
CA GLN A 86 -6.51 7.02 -10.19
C GLN A 86 -6.76 5.70 -9.46
N GLN A 87 -6.51 4.56 -10.11
CA GLN A 87 -6.62 3.24 -9.48
C GLN A 87 -5.64 3.07 -8.34
N GLY A 88 -4.39 3.50 -8.52
CA GLY A 88 -3.37 3.45 -7.49
C GLY A 88 -3.70 4.33 -6.29
N GLU A 89 -4.22 5.52 -6.50
CA GLU A 89 -4.68 6.42 -5.43
C GLU A 89 -5.85 5.82 -4.64
N ALA A 90 -6.79 5.19 -5.33
CA ALA A 90 -7.91 4.50 -4.68
C ALA A 90 -7.40 3.32 -3.83
N GLU A 91 -6.45 2.56 -4.33
CA GLU A 91 -5.82 1.46 -3.62
C GLU A 91 -5.05 1.95 -2.38
N GLU A 92 -4.30 3.03 -2.50
CA GLU A 92 -3.59 3.65 -1.38
C GLU A 92 -4.56 4.09 -0.28
N ARG A 93 -5.67 4.73 -0.65
CA ARG A 93 -6.70 5.15 0.32
C ARG A 93 -7.35 3.95 1.01
N ALA A 94 -7.62 2.87 0.27
CA ALA A 94 -8.18 1.65 0.85
C ALA A 94 -7.22 1.01 1.84
N LEU A 95 -5.93 0.95 1.51
CA LEU A 95 -4.89 0.41 2.40
C LEU A 95 -4.70 1.28 3.65
N ASP A 96 -4.71 2.60 3.50
CA ASP A 96 -4.65 3.54 4.63
C ASP A 96 -5.84 3.36 5.57
N ALA A 97 -7.04 3.23 5.04
CA ALA A 97 -8.25 3.01 5.83
C ALA A 97 -8.19 1.67 6.57
N GLU A 98 -7.71 0.63 5.92
CA GLU A 98 -7.56 -0.70 6.53
C GLU A 98 -6.51 -0.68 7.66
N LEU A 99 -5.38 -0.02 7.46
CA LEU A 99 -4.36 0.14 8.50
C LEU A 99 -4.90 0.89 9.72
N ARG A 100 -5.62 1.98 9.50
CA ARG A 100 -6.24 2.75 10.59
C ARG A 100 -7.25 1.93 11.36
N ALA A 101 -8.10 1.18 10.66
CA ALA A 101 -9.09 0.32 11.29
C ALA A 101 -8.43 -0.75 12.17
N ARG A 102 -7.35 -1.36 11.70
CA ARG A 102 -6.61 -2.38 12.46
C ARG A 102 -5.83 -1.81 13.64
N LEU A 103 -5.32 -0.58 13.51
CA LEU A 103 -4.61 0.08 14.61
C LEU A 103 -5.53 0.49 15.75
N LEU A 104 -6.81 0.75 15.46
CA LEU A 104 -7.81 1.11 16.45
C LEU A 104 -8.43 -0.09 17.17
N ASP A 105 -8.29 -1.27 16.67
CA ASP A 105 -8.72 -2.52 17.32
C ASP A 105 -7.73 -2.88 18.47
#